data_621517edf694bd96b1583a795f44ab9d
#
_entry.id   621517edf694bd96b1583a795f44ab9d
#
_cell.length_a   1.000
_cell.length_b   1.000
_cell.length_c   1.000
_cell.angle_alpha   90.00
_cell.angle_beta   90.00
_cell.angle_gamma   90.00
#
_symmetry.space_group_name_H-M   'P 1'
#
loop_
_entity.id
_entity.type
_entity.pdbx_description
1 polymer ?
#
loop_
_entity_poly.entity_id
_entity_poly.type
_entity_poly.pdbx_seq_one_letter_code
_entity_poly.pdbx_strand_id
1 'polypeptide(L)'
;MKVTPEYKSFGELFHESNVFVTPMFQRDYSWEGEQIEQFTNDIKEALDKKLEEQDYQHFFGGIVCAQEEGVGNRKITNALIDGQQRLSTIVMFFSRLNFALKDLECDGDDLTFKGTLQNLMSKYLKYTERKNRESAFHPRLTIGVADNEFFQSVINSCDVESERDSHKLIKSASNELYKFIINDLFINKTVAEALDIVDDIISIFEESFLLIHIITTSVDDAYKLFMVLNDRGLNLTEGELLKAHTLGNYDPENPLVSQMAKDWDYILSHEASKVSDYLRWSATMINGRHITANETLEEFKSGYFEGTLDIEEMAKNVKSLRKSVFKLSLISEAEWPYERSEKYTSFHSTKLEWLIKKLKHTHAMPLILASSYLDERLFQFVINETVKFFIRYKVISNLHASVFSKVYPSLAKSIYEDSDNFNIKSLHETYQKQLDSKDPNDLALETGIRSMYYQRKGDNRPLKYLLITLQENWAWVTDGYKTGPESRLKREDITTVFDFNNTSLEHLYPYSAKPDDASEDMEAIKNSLGNLVLLDLDRNRSNDNKVFEEKRDAFDNTGIGVHKLVFDSENWGNEEAKFLEEKYLACAKRVFCFKRIL
;
A
#
# COMPACT_ATOMS: atom_id res chain seq x y z
N MET A 1 28.23 -1.86 18.21
CA MET A 1 27.50 -0.59 18.35
C MET A 1 28.08 0.22 19.51
N LYS A 2 28.70 1.37 19.22
CA LYS A 2 29.14 2.33 20.22
C LYS A 2 28.15 3.49 20.21
N VAL A 3 27.48 3.72 21.31
CA VAL A 3 26.44 4.74 21.46
C VAL A 3 26.84 5.68 22.58
N THR A 4 26.85 6.97 22.31
CA THR A 4 27.15 8.00 23.30
C THR A 4 25.93 8.92 23.43
N PRO A 5 25.09 8.75 24.46
CA PRO A 5 24.03 9.70 24.76
C PRO A 5 24.61 10.90 25.53
N GLU A 6 24.25 12.09 25.11
CA GLU A 6 24.64 13.34 25.73
C GLU A 6 23.39 14.18 26.00
N TYR A 7 23.26 14.71 27.20
CA TYR A 7 22.22 15.65 27.54
C TYR A 7 22.67 17.04 27.18
N LYS A 8 21.97 17.70 26.27
CA LYS A 8 22.38 18.99 25.71
C LYS A 8 21.22 19.97 25.58
N SER A 9 21.54 21.25 25.64
CA SER A 9 20.66 22.30 25.16
C SER A 9 20.75 22.44 23.62
N PHE A 10 19.79 23.15 23.01
CA PHE A 10 19.88 23.46 21.59
C PHE A 10 21.06 24.40 21.30
N GLY A 11 21.42 25.29 22.23
CA GLY A 11 22.61 26.12 22.10
C GLY A 11 23.90 25.30 21.97
N GLU A 12 24.03 24.26 22.80
CA GLU A 12 25.16 23.33 22.73
C GLU A 12 25.11 22.45 21.47
N LEU A 13 23.91 22.05 21.03
CA LEU A 13 23.74 21.26 19.82
C LEU A 13 24.22 22.05 18.57
N PHE A 14 23.89 23.33 18.47
CA PHE A 14 24.31 24.24 17.40
C PHE A 14 25.69 24.88 17.64
N HIS A 15 26.57 24.15 18.33
CA HIS A 15 27.96 24.59 18.54
C HIS A 15 28.66 24.94 17.21
N GLU A 16 29.69 25.78 17.27
CA GLU A 16 30.35 26.39 16.09
C GLU A 16 30.74 25.42 14.96
N SER A 17 31.06 24.15 15.28
CA SER A 17 31.53 23.17 14.30
C SER A 17 30.43 22.25 13.75
N ASN A 18 29.26 22.19 14.38
CA ASN A 18 28.21 21.24 14.01
C ASN A 18 27.40 21.70 12.82
N VAL A 19 27.23 20.81 11.84
CA VAL A 19 26.22 20.90 10.79
C VAL A 19 25.45 19.59 10.72
N PHE A 20 24.18 19.68 10.37
CA PHE A 20 23.26 18.54 10.32
C PHE A 20 22.84 18.31 8.87
N VAL A 21 22.94 17.06 8.44
CA VAL A 21 22.53 16.64 7.10
C VAL A 21 21.54 15.51 7.24
N THR A 22 20.33 15.72 6.77
CA THR A 22 19.34 14.65 6.73
C THR A 22 19.66 13.72 5.56
N PRO A 23 19.87 12.41 5.80
CA PRO A 23 20.08 11.45 4.74
C PRO A 23 18.92 11.39 3.75
N MET A 24 19.18 11.01 2.48
CA MET A 24 18.22 10.99 1.37
C MET A 24 17.01 10.06 1.59
N PHE A 25 17.10 9.15 2.52
CA PHE A 25 16.06 8.18 2.83
C PHE A 25 15.09 8.64 3.93
N GLN A 26 15.35 9.78 4.58
CA GLN A 26 14.42 10.36 5.56
C GLN A 26 13.16 10.87 4.88
N ARG A 27 12.04 10.82 5.62
CA ARG A 27 10.77 11.36 5.14
C ARG A 27 10.83 12.87 4.95
N ASP A 28 10.00 13.35 4.06
CA ASP A 28 9.80 14.77 3.84
C ASP A 28 9.28 15.49 5.11
N TYR A 29 9.33 16.82 5.11
CA TYR A 29 8.76 17.60 6.21
C TYR A 29 7.25 17.34 6.34
N SER A 30 6.78 17.05 7.57
CA SER A 30 5.43 16.55 7.82
C SER A 30 4.70 17.17 9.03
N TRP A 31 5.29 18.16 9.70
CA TRP A 31 4.57 18.88 10.76
C TRP A 31 3.47 19.76 10.20
N GLU A 32 2.30 19.67 10.83
CA GLU A 32 1.11 20.46 10.52
C GLU A 32 0.90 21.55 11.56
N GLY A 33 -0.19 22.30 11.45
CA GLY A 33 -0.49 23.43 12.34
C GLY A 33 -0.50 23.07 13.83
N GLU A 34 -0.98 21.88 14.19
CA GLU A 34 -1.04 21.45 15.59
C GLU A 34 0.35 21.35 16.24
N GLN A 35 1.33 20.78 15.54
CA GLN A 35 2.70 20.67 16.04
C GLN A 35 3.39 22.05 16.10
N ILE A 36 3.09 22.93 15.16
CA ILE A 36 3.63 24.30 15.16
C ILE A 36 3.01 25.11 16.31
N GLU A 37 1.72 24.99 16.55
CA GLU A 37 1.04 25.62 17.68
C GLU A 37 1.61 25.14 19.02
N GLN A 38 1.83 23.83 19.16
CA GLN A 38 2.49 23.28 20.36
C GLN A 38 3.88 23.87 20.55
N PHE A 39 4.71 23.90 19.50
CA PHE A 39 6.06 24.48 19.55
C PHE A 39 6.05 25.97 19.95
N THR A 40 5.14 26.77 19.41
CA THR A 40 5.02 28.20 19.77
C THR A 40 4.50 28.40 21.20
N ASN A 41 3.61 27.54 21.67
CA ASN A 41 3.14 27.56 23.05
C ASN A 41 4.26 27.21 24.04
N ASP A 42 5.14 26.24 23.70
CA ASP A 42 6.31 25.92 24.54
C ASP A 42 7.25 27.13 24.68
N ILE A 43 7.48 27.87 23.60
CA ILE A 43 8.28 29.11 23.63
C ILE A 43 7.62 30.18 24.51
N LYS A 44 6.31 30.36 24.37
CA LYS A 44 5.55 31.36 25.15
C LYS A 44 5.58 31.02 26.63
N GLU A 45 5.33 29.76 27.00
CA GLU A 45 5.40 29.31 28.40
C GLU A 45 6.80 29.55 28.99
N ALA A 46 7.85 29.24 28.23
CA ALA A 46 9.22 29.46 28.68
C ALA A 46 9.55 30.95 28.91
N LEU A 47 9.06 31.85 28.02
CA LEU A 47 9.22 33.27 28.20
C LEU A 47 8.46 33.78 29.43
N ASP A 48 7.22 33.35 29.64
CA ASP A 48 6.42 33.71 30.81
C ASP A 48 7.09 33.29 32.11
N LYS A 49 7.63 32.06 32.16
CA LYS A 49 8.36 31.54 33.32
C LYS A 49 9.66 32.28 33.57
N LYS A 50 10.36 32.67 32.52
CA LYS A 50 11.58 33.48 32.65
C LYS A 50 11.29 34.86 33.21
N LEU A 51 10.19 35.48 32.77
CA LEU A 51 9.73 36.77 33.31
C LEU A 51 9.31 36.68 34.80
N GLU A 52 8.81 35.52 35.24
CA GLU A 52 8.47 35.21 36.61
C GLU A 52 9.70 34.80 37.48
N GLU A 53 10.91 34.80 36.91
CA GLU A 53 12.17 34.34 37.55
C GLU A 53 12.08 32.89 38.05
N GLN A 54 11.27 32.04 37.38
CA GLN A 54 11.11 30.63 37.73
C GLN A 54 12.07 29.77 36.92
N ASP A 55 12.66 28.78 37.61
CA ASP A 55 13.41 27.72 36.92
C ASP A 55 12.47 26.93 36.02
N TYR A 56 12.75 26.92 34.71
CA TYR A 56 11.98 26.21 33.72
C TYR A 56 12.89 25.40 32.79
N GLN A 57 12.60 24.12 32.67
CA GLN A 57 13.27 23.24 31.71
C GLN A 57 12.23 22.50 30.89
N HIS A 58 12.35 22.53 29.59
CA HIS A 58 11.50 21.82 28.67
C HIS A 58 12.31 20.77 27.90
N PHE A 59 11.80 19.53 27.89
CA PHE A 59 12.47 18.40 27.22
C PHE A 59 11.85 18.12 25.85
N PHE A 60 12.61 18.38 24.79
CA PHE A 60 12.19 18.20 23.39
C PHE A 60 12.36 16.75 22.87
N GLY A 61 12.75 15.80 23.66
CA GLY A 61 12.97 14.41 23.27
C GLY A 61 14.39 14.12 22.79
N GLY A 62 14.56 13.08 21.95
CA GLY A 62 15.85 12.64 21.46
C GLY A 62 16.17 13.15 20.06
N ILE A 63 17.45 13.34 19.77
CA ILE A 63 18.00 13.51 18.41
C ILE A 63 19.06 12.42 18.22
N VAL A 64 18.92 11.65 17.15
CA VAL A 64 19.84 10.55 16.84
C VAL A 64 20.65 10.91 15.59
N CYS A 65 21.97 10.88 15.73
CA CYS A 65 22.90 11.18 14.66
C CYS A 65 23.94 10.08 14.47
N ALA A 66 24.32 9.85 13.23
CA ALA A 66 25.59 9.20 12.91
C ALA A 66 26.64 10.29 12.65
N GLN A 67 27.77 10.22 13.33
CA GLN A 67 28.84 11.19 13.21
C GLN A 67 30.06 10.51 12.60
N GLU A 68 30.56 11.06 11.49
CA GLU A 68 31.86 10.66 10.98
C GLU A 68 32.96 11.29 11.83
N GLU A 69 33.97 10.52 12.24
CA GLU A 69 35.12 11.02 13.00
C GLU A 69 35.86 12.08 12.20
N GLY A 70 35.68 13.33 12.54
CA GLY A 70 36.38 14.46 11.93
C GLY A 70 37.80 14.55 12.41
N VAL A 71 38.77 14.68 11.49
CA VAL A 71 40.18 14.92 11.81
C VAL A 71 40.44 16.42 11.95
N GLY A 72 40.58 16.90 13.21
CA GLY A 72 40.98 18.28 13.54
C GLY A 72 39.80 19.25 13.76
N ASN A 73 40.12 20.55 14.02
CA ASN A 73 39.13 21.65 14.22
C ASN A 73 38.33 21.99 12.94
N ARG A 74 37.68 21.02 12.33
CA ARG A 74 36.89 21.17 11.10
C ARG A 74 35.40 20.91 11.37
N LYS A 75 34.62 21.36 10.43
CA LYS A 75 33.17 21.08 10.36
C LYS A 75 32.84 19.64 10.76
N ILE A 76 32.02 19.47 11.77
CA ILE A 76 31.51 18.16 12.19
C ILE A 76 30.18 17.93 11.49
N THR A 77 30.14 16.96 10.60
CA THR A 77 28.91 16.59 9.89
C THR A 77 28.19 15.49 10.65
N ASN A 78 26.96 15.78 11.05
CA ASN A 78 26.06 14.86 11.75
C ASN A 78 24.97 14.40 10.75
N ALA A 79 24.99 13.13 10.35
CA ALA A 79 23.90 12.54 9.60
C ALA A 79 22.69 12.36 10.54
N LEU A 80 21.64 13.14 10.34
CA LEU A 80 20.48 13.23 11.22
C LEU A 80 19.47 12.10 10.95
N ILE A 81 19.42 11.11 11.86
CA ILE A 81 18.54 9.94 11.72
C ILE A 81 17.20 10.14 12.43
N ASP A 82 17.16 10.88 13.53
CA ASP A 82 15.92 11.30 14.18
C ASP A 82 16.02 12.74 14.66
N GLY A 83 14.88 13.44 14.69
CA GLY A 83 14.76 14.83 15.10
C GLY A 83 14.70 15.83 13.94
N GLN A 84 14.62 15.37 12.69
CA GLN A 84 14.56 16.24 11.50
C GLN A 84 13.45 17.28 11.60
N GLN A 85 12.24 16.90 11.93
CA GLN A 85 11.08 17.80 12.00
C GLN A 85 11.33 18.92 13.02
N ARG A 86 11.84 18.56 14.19
CA ARG A 86 12.19 19.49 15.28
C ARG A 86 13.26 20.50 14.84
N LEU A 87 14.40 20.00 14.32
CA LEU A 87 15.49 20.87 13.87
C LEU A 87 15.09 21.75 12.70
N SER A 88 14.29 21.24 11.74
CA SER A 88 13.79 22.03 10.62
C SER A 88 12.90 23.19 11.11
N THR A 89 12.00 22.91 12.06
CA THR A 89 11.12 23.94 12.65
C THR A 89 11.91 24.97 13.45
N ILE A 90 12.90 24.57 14.23
CA ILE A 90 13.78 25.48 14.99
C ILE A 90 14.56 26.39 14.04
N VAL A 91 15.17 25.83 12.99
CA VAL A 91 15.90 26.64 12.00
C VAL A 91 14.98 27.60 11.28
N MET A 92 13.74 27.18 10.92
CA MET A 92 12.73 28.10 10.35
C MET A 92 12.35 29.19 11.35
N PHE A 93 12.14 28.86 12.61
CA PHE A 93 11.82 29.84 13.65
C PHE A 93 12.90 30.92 13.77
N PHE A 94 14.18 30.55 13.91
CA PHE A 94 15.27 31.52 13.97
C PHE A 94 15.44 32.32 12.68
N SER A 95 15.14 31.72 11.54
CA SER A 95 15.08 32.47 10.27
C SER A 95 13.98 33.52 10.32
N ARG A 96 12.76 33.17 10.73
CA ARG A 96 11.63 34.11 10.81
C ARG A 96 11.88 35.17 11.87
N LEU A 97 12.51 34.84 12.99
CA LEU A 97 12.90 35.79 14.03
C LEU A 97 13.90 36.81 13.49
N ASN A 98 14.91 36.35 12.74
CA ASN A 98 15.87 37.23 12.08
C ASN A 98 15.21 38.18 11.05
N PHE A 99 14.19 37.70 10.31
CA PHE A 99 13.46 38.53 9.37
C PHE A 99 12.53 39.51 10.07
N ALA A 100 11.76 39.06 11.05
CA ALA A 100 10.87 39.92 11.80
C ALA A 100 11.62 41.06 12.50
N LEU A 101 12.82 40.78 13.03
CA LEU A 101 13.67 41.80 13.61
C LEU A 101 14.18 42.79 12.57
N LYS A 102 14.53 42.34 11.35
CA LYS A 102 14.93 43.27 10.24
C LYS A 102 13.81 44.14 9.73
N ASP A 103 12.57 43.70 9.82
CA ASP A 103 11.40 44.46 9.38
C ASP A 103 11.04 45.57 10.37
N LEU A 104 11.63 45.60 11.58
CA LEU A 104 11.51 46.73 12.50
C LEU A 104 12.38 47.88 11.99
N GLU A 105 11.80 49.08 11.93
CA GLU A 105 12.53 50.29 11.57
C GLU A 105 13.56 50.63 12.67
N CYS A 106 14.85 50.50 12.32
CA CYS A 106 15.97 50.82 13.22
C CYS A 106 16.92 51.81 12.54
N ASP A 107 17.49 52.73 13.33
CA ASP A 107 18.59 53.56 12.87
C ASP A 107 19.77 52.70 12.43
N GLY A 108 20.19 52.86 11.17
CA GLY A 108 21.09 51.94 10.48
C GLY A 108 22.49 51.72 11.09
N ASP A 109 22.82 52.36 12.21
CA ASP A 109 24.10 52.29 12.89
C ASP A 109 24.08 51.63 14.29
N ASP A 110 22.94 51.06 14.71
CA ASP A 110 22.88 50.36 15.98
C ASP A 110 23.73 49.04 15.92
N LEU A 111 24.84 49.06 16.66
CA LEU A 111 25.80 47.94 16.74
C LEU A 111 25.21 46.73 17.45
N THR A 112 24.32 46.94 18.45
CA THR A 112 23.64 45.84 19.18
C THR A 112 22.71 45.11 18.25
N PHE A 113 21.87 45.83 17.51
CA PHE A 113 20.95 45.28 16.53
C PHE A 113 21.67 44.46 15.45
N LYS A 114 22.75 45.02 14.85
CA LYS A 114 23.58 44.29 13.87
C LYS A 114 24.23 43.04 14.48
N GLY A 115 24.71 43.15 15.72
CA GLY A 115 25.33 42.04 16.46
C GLY A 115 24.36 40.89 16.69
N THR A 116 23.13 41.19 17.13
CA THR A 116 22.08 40.19 17.34
C THR A 116 21.68 39.50 16.04
N LEU A 117 21.47 40.23 14.94
CA LEU A 117 21.20 39.65 13.63
C LEU A 117 22.32 38.74 13.15
N GLN A 118 23.58 39.14 13.34
CA GLN A 118 24.73 38.34 12.96
C GLN A 118 24.86 37.07 13.83
N ASN A 119 24.57 37.16 15.13
CA ASN A 119 24.57 36.03 16.06
C ASN A 119 23.52 34.99 15.65
N LEU A 120 22.25 35.39 15.41
CA LEU A 120 21.20 34.52 14.93
C LEU A 120 21.61 33.78 13.65
N MET A 121 22.16 34.52 12.68
CA MET A 121 22.62 33.93 11.42
C MET A 121 23.75 32.93 11.60
N SER A 122 24.80 33.28 12.34
CA SER A 122 26.01 32.47 12.45
C SER A 122 25.81 31.25 13.35
N LYS A 123 24.94 31.33 14.35
CA LYS A 123 24.69 30.25 15.30
C LYS A 123 23.69 29.23 14.72
N TYR A 124 22.51 29.69 14.30
CA TYR A 124 21.38 28.81 14.01
C TYR A 124 21.12 28.57 12.51
N LEU A 125 21.59 29.46 11.61
CA LEU A 125 21.24 29.37 10.19
C LEU A 125 22.42 28.93 9.31
N LYS A 126 23.61 29.50 9.54
CA LYS A 126 24.79 29.26 8.66
C LYS A 126 26.05 28.98 9.47
N TYR A 127 26.81 28.01 9.03
CA TYR A 127 28.16 27.76 9.50
C TYR A 127 29.17 28.42 8.56
N THR A 128 30.15 29.13 9.11
CA THR A 128 31.22 29.78 8.35
C THR A 128 32.50 28.98 8.47
N GLU A 129 32.90 28.32 7.40
CA GLU A 129 34.21 27.67 7.30
C GLU A 129 35.24 28.66 6.78
N ARG A 130 36.34 28.83 7.52
CA ARG A 130 37.48 29.66 7.07
C ARG A 130 38.61 28.75 6.63
N LYS A 131 38.95 28.82 5.33
CA LYS A 131 40.05 28.07 4.74
C LYS A 131 40.87 29.00 3.82
N ASN A 132 42.18 29.07 4.01
CA ASN A 132 43.12 29.87 3.15
C ASN A 132 42.71 31.33 2.98
N ARG A 133 42.21 32.02 4.03
CA ARG A 133 41.66 33.39 4.03
C ARG A 133 40.34 33.57 3.27
N GLU A 134 39.78 32.52 2.76
CA GLU A 134 38.42 32.53 2.18
C GLU A 134 37.40 32.01 3.19
N SER A 135 36.21 32.57 3.15
CA SER A 135 35.07 32.13 3.97
C SER A 135 34.03 31.43 3.09
N ALA A 136 33.75 30.16 3.38
CA ALA A 136 32.67 29.42 2.77
C ALA A 136 31.49 29.34 3.78
N PHE A 137 30.26 29.57 3.30
CA PHE A 137 29.06 29.51 4.09
C PHE A 137 28.34 28.20 3.81
N HIS A 138 28.03 27.45 4.85
CA HIS A 138 27.26 26.22 4.78
C HIS A 138 25.96 26.37 5.60
N PRO A 139 24.82 25.85 5.16
CA PRO A 139 23.62 25.80 6.00
C PRO A 139 23.89 24.95 7.25
N ARG A 140 23.33 25.34 8.38
CA ARG A 140 23.39 24.54 9.62
C ARG A 140 22.62 23.22 9.51
N LEU A 141 21.55 23.24 8.73
CA LEU A 141 20.72 22.08 8.46
C LEU A 141 20.48 21.95 6.95
N THR A 142 20.78 20.78 6.42
CA THR A 142 20.39 20.34 5.08
C THR A 142 19.36 19.24 5.24
N ILE A 143 18.18 19.41 4.68
CA ILE A 143 17.12 18.41 4.72
C ILE A 143 17.14 17.50 3.49
N GLY A 144 16.20 16.56 3.37
CA GLY A 144 16.14 15.63 2.24
C GLY A 144 16.23 16.34 0.88
N VAL A 145 16.92 15.73 -0.08
CA VAL A 145 17.28 16.34 -1.39
C VAL A 145 16.08 16.95 -2.10
N ALA A 146 14.92 16.29 -2.01
CA ALA A 146 13.71 16.72 -2.68
C ALA A 146 13.12 18.03 -2.14
N ASP A 147 13.33 18.32 -0.87
CA ASP A 147 12.80 19.51 -0.19
C ASP A 147 13.87 20.56 0.11
N ASN A 148 15.17 20.21 0.02
CA ASN A 148 16.23 21.06 0.50
C ASN A 148 16.31 22.42 -0.22
N GLU A 149 16.21 22.43 -1.54
CA GLU A 149 16.27 23.69 -2.32
C GLU A 149 15.12 24.63 -1.91
N PHE A 150 13.92 24.10 -1.78
CA PHE A 150 12.74 24.84 -1.33
C PHE A 150 12.92 25.32 0.12
N PHE A 151 13.38 24.45 1.01
CA PHE A 151 13.64 24.78 2.42
C PHE A 151 14.68 25.92 2.55
N GLN A 152 15.81 25.82 1.84
CA GLN A 152 16.82 26.88 1.86
C GLN A 152 16.30 28.20 1.28
N SER A 153 15.44 28.15 0.28
CA SER A 153 14.78 29.33 -0.27
C SER A 153 13.88 29.99 0.78
N VAL A 154 13.07 29.20 1.51
CA VAL A 154 12.25 29.68 2.62
C VAL A 154 13.13 30.30 3.72
N ILE A 155 14.20 29.62 4.15
CA ILE A 155 15.15 30.13 5.17
C ILE A 155 15.77 31.47 4.75
N ASN A 156 16.02 31.68 3.47
CA ASN A 156 16.58 32.93 2.95
C ASN A 156 15.50 33.93 2.49
N SER A 157 14.20 33.68 2.75
CA SER A 157 13.05 34.51 2.36
C SER A 157 12.91 34.76 0.86
N CYS A 158 13.31 33.78 0.06
CA CYS A 158 13.01 33.79 -1.36
C CYS A 158 11.61 33.23 -1.59
N ASP A 159 10.77 33.90 -2.38
CA ASP A 159 9.46 33.37 -2.75
C ASP A 159 9.63 32.35 -3.89
N VAL A 160 9.28 31.10 -3.61
CA VAL A 160 9.36 29.97 -4.55
C VAL A 160 8.02 29.27 -4.59
N GLU A 161 7.62 28.81 -5.76
CA GLU A 161 6.38 28.04 -5.94
C GLU A 161 6.48 26.67 -5.27
N SER A 162 5.38 26.26 -4.63
CA SER A 162 5.27 24.97 -3.97
C SER A 162 4.88 23.90 -4.97
N GLU A 163 5.77 22.94 -5.23
CA GLU A 163 5.54 21.84 -6.19
C GLU A 163 5.04 20.55 -5.51
N ARG A 164 5.21 20.44 -4.18
CA ARG A 164 4.94 19.23 -3.40
C ARG A 164 4.13 19.54 -2.15
N ASP A 165 3.51 18.53 -1.55
CA ASP A 165 2.76 18.73 -0.30
C ASP A 165 3.68 19.10 0.87
N SER A 166 4.88 18.53 0.96
CA SER A 166 5.92 18.94 1.92
C SER A 166 6.31 20.41 1.79
N HIS A 167 6.40 20.95 0.56
CA HIS A 167 6.64 22.38 0.32
C HIS A 167 5.51 23.26 0.88
N LYS A 168 4.25 22.81 0.76
CA LYS A 168 3.10 23.54 1.34
C LYS A 168 3.18 23.55 2.86
N LEU A 169 3.56 22.42 3.48
CA LEU A 169 3.74 22.32 4.92
C LEU A 169 4.88 23.19 5.43
N ILE A 170 6.04 23.19 4.76
CA ILE A 170 7.18 24.07 5.08
C ILE A 170 6.75 25.55 5.00
N LYS A 171 6.06 25.93 3.92
CA LYS A 171 5.57 27.31 3.73
C LYS A 171 4.53 27.69 4.78
N SER A 172 3.59 26.80 5.11
CA SER A 172 2.59 27.01 6.17
C SER A 172 3.26 27.19 7.53
N ALA A 173 4.14 26.25 7.92
CA ALA A 173 4.88 26.33 9.17
C ALA A 173 5.67 27.63 9.29
N SER A 174 6.40 28.00 8.24
CA SER A 174 7.16 29.26 8.19
C SER A 174 6.27 30.50 8.38
N ASN A 175 5.09 30.52 7.76
CA ASN A 175 4.13 31.63 7.88
C ASN A 175 3.51 31.69 9.28
N GLU A 176 3.18 30.57 9.87
CA GLU A 176 2.63 30.49 11.24
C GLU A 176 3.65 30.96 12.26
N LEU A 177 4.90 30.51 12.14
CA LEU A 177 6.01 30.99 12.98
C LEU A 177 6.23 32.51 12.85
N TYR A 178 6.19 33.03 11.63
CA TYR A 178 6.32 34.49 11.42
C TYR A 178 5.15 35.26 12.04
N LYS A 179 3.91 34.78 11.87
CA LYS A 179 2.73 35.39 12.49
C LYS A 179 2.82 35.40 14.03
N PHE A 180 3.27 34.29 14.61
CA PHE A 180 3.51 34.18 16.04
C PHE A 180 4.51 35.27 16.52
N ILE A 181 5.63 35.43 15.82
CA ILE A 181 6.64 36.41 16.19
C ILE A 181 6.06 37.84 16.13
N ILE A 182 5.39 38.19 15.04
CA ILE A 182 4.86 39.58 14.86
C ILE A 182 3.67 39.85 15.78
N ASN A 183 2.73 38.91 15.91
CA ASN A 183 1.45 39.17 16.58
C ASN A 183 1.47 38.85 18.07
N ASP A 184 2.34 37.96 18.53
CA ASP A 184 2.40 37.56 19.95
C ASP A 184 3.66 38.11 20.63
N LEU A 185 4.83 38.09 19.97
CA LEU A 185 6.08 38.52 20.60
C LEU A 185 6.40 39.99 20.38
N PHE A 186 6.23 40.54 19.17
CA PHE A 186 6.66 41.90 18.81
C PHE A 186 5.52 42.89 18.73
N ILE A 187 4.28 42.49 19.02
CA ILE A 187 3.13 43.42 18.97
C ILE A 187 3.33 44.62 19.90
N ASN A 188 3.23 45.80 19.36
CA ASN A 188 3.39 47.09 20.09
C ASN A 188 4.73 47.23 20.83
N LYS A 189 5.78 46.48 20.41
CA LYS A 189 7.12 46.55 20.99
C LYS A 189 8.00 47.54 20.25
N THR A 190 8.83 48.26 20.98
CA THR A 190 9.95 49.03 20.43
C THR A 190 11.06 48.11 19.98
N VAL A 191 12.01 48.61 19.19
CA VAL A 191 13.20 47.82 18.76
C VAL A 191 13.99 47.34 19.98
N ALA A 192 14.17 48.17 21.02
CA ALA A 192 14.86 47.76 22.25
C ALA A 192 14.17 46.61 22.95
N GLU A 193 12.86 46.68 23.15
CA GLU A 193 12.06 45.58 23.76
C GLU A 193 12.06 44.34 22.90
N ALA A 194 12.08 44.45 21.57
CA ALA A 194 12.20 43.31 20.67
C ALA A 194 13.57 42.63 20.77
N LEU A 195 14.65 43.40 20.94
CA LEU A 195 15.99 42.88 21.20
C LEU A 195 16.06 42.12 22.53
N ASP A 196 15.48 42.67 23.60
CA ASP A 196 15.40 41.99 24.91
C ASP A 196 14.66 40.66 24.80
N ILE A 197 13.54 40.61 24.09
CA ILE A 197 12.80 39.36 23.82
C ILE A 197 13.64 38.36 23.02
N VAL A 198 14.39 38.80 22.01
CA VAL A 198 15.29 37.93 21.24
C VAL A 198 16.41 37.38 22.11
N ASP A 199 17.00 38.19 22.98
CA ASP A 199 18.03 37.72 23.92
C ASP A 199 17.45 36.72 24.93
N ASP A 200 16.24 36.93 25.41
CA ASP A 200 15.54 35.94 26.25
C ASP A 200 15.26 34.64 25.52
N ILE A 201 14.82 34.67 24.27
CA ILE A 201 14.63 33.49 23.43
C ILE A 201 15.95 32.74 23.24
N ILE A 202 17.03 33.45 22.92
CA ILE A 202 18.37 32.83 22.78
C ILE A 202 18.76 32.12 24.07
N SER A 203 18.61 32.79 25.23
CA SER A 203 18.92 32.23 26.54
C SER A 203 18.05 30.96 26.84
N ILE A 204 16.76 30.99 26.50
CA ILE A 204 15.87 29.82 26.67
C ILE A 204 16.38 28.63 25.85
N PHE A 205 16.76 28.82 24.60
CA PHE A 205 17.30 27.74 23.75
C PHE A 205 18.71 27.28 24.21
N GLU A 206 19.46 28.13 24.88
CA GLU A 206 20.78 27.81 25.41
C GLU A 206 20.74 27.09 26.76
N GLU A 207 19.73 27.35 27.61
CA GLU A 207 19.73 26.92 28.99
C GLU A 207 18.54 26.04 29.36
N SER A 208 17.37 26.32 28.80
CA SER A 208 16.10 25.74 29.24
C SER A 208 15.54 24.67 28.31
N PHE A 209 15.80 24.75 27.02
CA PHE A 209 15.31 23.79 26.03
C PHE A 209 16.34 22.68 25.83
N LEU A 210 16.01 21.50 26.35
CA LEU A 210 16.92 20.39 26.52
C LEU A 210 16.52 19.19 25.64
N LEU A 211 17.53 18.42 25.25
CA LEU A 211 17.34 17.20 24.46
C LEU A 211 18.39 16.12 24.81
N ILE A 212 18.14 14.90 24.43
CA ILE A 212 19.17 13.85 24.42
C ILE A 212 19.74 13.74 23.01
N HIS A 213 20.99 14.14 22.84
CA HIS A 213 21.76 13.93 21.61
C HIS A 213 22.45 12.58 21.67
N ILE A 214 22.08 11.69 20.76
CA ILE A 214 22.60 10.33 20.71
C ILE A 214 23.46 10.20 19.46
N ILE A 215 24.75 9.93 19.68
CA ILE A 215 25.76 9.83 18.62
C ILE A 215 26.15 8.38 18.43
N THR A 216 26.15 7.93 17.19
CA THR A 216 26.71 6.64 16.74
C THR A 216 27.81 6.85 15.72
N THR A 217 28.65 5.83 15.51
CA THR A 217 29.74 5.88 14.54
C THR A 217 29.33 5.41 13.14
N SER A 218 28.13 4.88 12.99
CA SER A 218 27.60 4.44 11.69
C SER A 218 26.09 4.74 11.56
N VAL A 219 25.66 4.98 10.34
CA VAL A 219 24.25 5.18 10.00
C VAL A 219 23.41 3.94 10.36
N ASP A 220 23.94 2.73 10.14
CA ASP A 220 23.26 1.47 10.45
C ASP A 220 23.04 1.29 11.96
N ASP A 221 24.03 1.64 12.79
CA ASP A 221 23.87 1.61 14.24
C ASP A 221 22.88 2.68 14.75
N ALA A 222 22.90 3.87 14.13
CA ALA A 222 21.93 4.92 14.43
C ALA A 222 20.49 4.47 14.11
N TYR A 223 20.30 3.76 13.00
CA TYR A 223 19.03 3.19 12.63
C TYR A 223 18.52 2.13 13.59
N LYS A 224 19.39 1.16 13.95
CA LYS A 224 19.04 0.13 14.92
C LYS A 224 18.60 0.73 16.25
N LEU A 225 19.30 1.77 16.68
CA LEU A 225 18.97 2.48 17.91
C LEU A 225 17.65 3.24 17.79
N PHE A 226 17.45 3.96 16.69
CA PHE A 226 16.21 4.67 16.42
C PHE A 226 15.00 3.74 16.45
N MET A 227 15.10 2.53 15.86
CA MET A 227 14.06 1.51 15.91
C MET A 227 13.69 1.10 17.34
N VAL A 228 14.70 0.94 18.22
CA VAL A 228 14.48 0.55 19.62
C VAL A 228 13.87 1.69 20.43
N LEU A 229 14.28 2.93 20.18
CA LEU A 229 13.81 4.11 20.93
C LEU A 229 12.38 4.52 20.51
N ASN A 230 12.01 4.30 19.25
CA ASN A 230 10.71 4.68 18.70
C ASN A 230 9.60 3.62 18.89
N ASP A 231 9.83 2.57 19.67
CA ASP A 231 8.83 1.54 20.00
C ASP A 231 7.51 2.12 20.61
N ARG A 232 7.47 3.42 20.90
CA ARG A 232 6.32 4.17 21.43
C ARG A 232 5.86 5.38 20.58
N GLY A 233 6.46 5.62 19.39
CA GLY A 233 6.15 6.73 18.50
C GLY A 233 5.69 6.29 17.11
N LEU A 234 5.67 7.21 16.13
CA LEU A 234 5.44 6.91 14.71
C LEU A 234 6.64 6.12 14.17
N ASN A 235 6.52 4.78 14.17
CA ASN A 235 7.54 3.89 13.64
C ASN A 235 7.76 4.15 12.14
N LEU A 236 9.03 4.10 11.70
CA LEU A 236 9.34 3.99 10.28
C LEU A 236 8.69 2.72 9.72
N THR A 237 8.10 2.86 8.57
CA THR A 237 7.53 1.74 7.83
C THR A 237 8.63 0.83 7.27
N GLU A 238 8.29 -0.44 7.00
CA GLU A 238 9.22 -1.36 6.34
C GLU A 238 9.77 -0.79 5.03
N GLY A 239 8.94 -0.04 4.28
CA GLY A 239 9.35 0.61 3.05
C GLY A 239 10.40 1.72 3.26
N GLU A 240 10.24 2.55 4.29
CA GLU A 240 11.23 3.59 4.64
C GLU A 240 12.57 2.97 5.08
N LEU A 241 12.52 1.86 5.82
CA LEU A 241 13.72 1.11 6.21
C LEU A 241 14.45 0.50 5.02
N LEU A 242 13.73 -0.03 4.05
CA LEU A 242 14.31 -0.57 2.81
C LEU A 242 14.87 0.55 1.93
N LYS A 243 14.18 1.69 1.82
CA LYS A 243 14.72 2.89 1.15
C LYS A 243 16.06 3.29 1.76
N ALA A 244 16.12 3.37 3.09
CA ALA A 244 17.35 3.68 3.80
C ALA A 244 18.48 2.68 3.52
N HIS A 245 18.18 1.40 3.61
CA HIS A 245 19.12 0.32 3.38
C HIS A 245 19.68 0.35 1.95
N THR A 246 18.84 0.58 0.95
CA THR A 246 19.23 0.55 -0.46
C THR A 246 19.97 1.82 -0.93
N LEU A 247 19.75 2.98 -0.29
CA LEU A 247 20.41 4.23 -0.65
C LEU A 247 21.64 4.52 0.21
N GLY A 248 21.67 4.07 1.46
CA GLY A 248 22.64 4.47 2.47
C GLY A 248 24.08 3.97 2.22
N ASN A 249 24.27 2.98 1.36
CA ASN A 249 25.57 2.37 1.10
C ASN A 249 26.32 2.96 -0.11
N TYR A 250 25.70 3.93 -0.81
CA TYR A 250 26.25 4.46 -2.06
C TYR A 250 26.46 5.97 -2.01
N ASP A 251 27.37 6.46 -2.85
CA ASP A 251 27.68 7.89 -2.98
C ASP A 251 26.40 8.66 -3.41
N PRO A 252 25.92 9.63 -2.62
CA PRO A 252 24.75 10.43 -2.94
C PRO A 252 24.86 11.21 -4.26
N GLU A 253 26.06 11.52 -4.72
CA GLU A 253 26.32 12.24 -5.98
C GLU A 253 26.11 11.34 -7.22
N ASN A 254 26.00 10.02 -7.03
CA ASN A 254 25.81 9.10 -8.14
C ASN A 254 24.40 9.21 -8.74
N PRO A 255 24.25 9.41 -10.06
CA PRO A 255 22.96 9.55 -10.72
C PRO A 255 21.98 8.37 -10.48
N LEU A 256 22.51 7.14 -10.30
CA LEU A 256 21.68 5.96 -10.01
C LEU A 256 21.05 6.04 -8.62
N VAL A 257 21.70 6.65 -7.64
CA VAL A 257 21.13 6.89 -6.30
C VAL A 257 19.93 7.83 -6.40
N SER A 258 20.06 8.92 -7.16
CA SER A 258 18.93 9.82 -7.41
C SER A 258 17.77 9.13 -8.12
N GLN A 259 18.05 8.21 -9.05
CA GLN A 259 17.00 7.43 -9.72
C GLN A 259 16.34 6.44 -8.75
N MET A 260 17.11 5.72 -7.93
CA MET A 260 16.55 4.83 -6.89
C MET A 260 15.69 5.60 -5.88
N ALA A 261 16.11 6.81 -5.49
CA ALA A 261 15.32 7.66 -4.60
C ALA A 261 13.94 7.99 -5.18
N LYS A 262 13.87 8.36 -6.46
CA LYS A 262 12.59 8.61 -7.17
C LYS A 262 11.73 7.34 -7.27
N ASP A 263 12.32 6.18 -7.48
CA ASP A 263 11.60 4.92 -7.53
C ASP A 263 11.03 4.56 -6.14
N TRP A 264 11.78 4.83 -5.06
CA TRP A 264 11.29 4.69 -3.68
C TRP A 264 10.22 5.72 -3.33
N ASP A 265 10.35 6.98 -3.76
CA ASP A 265 9.33 8.00 -3.55
C ASP A 265 8.00 7.57 -4.17
N TYR A 266 8.03 6.97 -5.36
CA TYR A 266 6.84 6.37 -5.97
C TYR A 266 6.27 5.22 -5.12
N ILE A 267 7.12 4.29 -4.64
CA ILE A 267 6.67 3.17 -3.80
C ILE A 267 5.98 3.70 -2.53
N LEU A 268 6.60 4.67 -1.87
CA LEU A 268 6.13 5.24 -0.61
C LEU A 268 5.00 6.27 -0.76
N SER A 269 4.65 6.68 -1.98
CA SER A 269 3.50 7.57 -2.23
C SER A 269 2.15 6.90 -1.98
N HIS A 270 2.12 5.59 -1.82
CA HIS A 270 0.92 4.84 -1.48
C HIS A 270 0.71 4.82 0.05
N GLU A 271 -0.53 4.52 0.46
CA GLU A 271 -0.87 4.33 1.88
C GLU A 271 0.05 3.28 2.54
N ALA A 272 0.58 3.56 3.72
CA ALA A 272 1.59 2.74 4.39
C ALA A 272 1.16 1.26 4.56
N SER A 273 -0.11 1.02 4.89
CA SER A 273 -0.67 -0.33 5.00
C SER A 273 -0.63 -1.09 3.66
N LYS A 274 -0.93 -0.41 2.56
CA LYS A 274 -0.86 -0.97 1.20
C LYS A 274 0.59 -1.25 0.79
N VAL A 275 1.51 -0.34 1.13
CA VAL A 275 2.95 -0.54 0.85
C VAL A 275 3.46 -1.80 1.56
N SER A 276 3.14 -1.99 2.84
CA SER A 276 3.53 -3.19 3.60
C SER A 276 3.02 -4.48 2.94
N ASP A 277 1.76 -4.49 2.51
CA ASP A 277 1.19 -5.63 1.77
C ASP A 277 1.88 -5.86 0.42
N TYR A 278 2.16 -4.79 -0.35
CA TYR A 278 2.82 -4.90 -1.66
C TYR A 278 4.25 -5.45 -1.53
N LEU A 279 4.99 -4.99 -0.54
CA LEU A 279 6.32 -5.50 -0.22
C LEU A 279 6.25 -6.99 0.14
N ARG A 280 5.35 -7.38 1.04
CA ARG A 280 5.17 -8.76 1.48
C ARG A 280 4.79 -9.69 0.31
N TRP A 281 3.86 -9.28 -0.55
CA TRP A 281 3.47 -10.08 -1.72
C TRP A 281 4.59 -10.19 -2.75
N SER A 282 5.38 -9.11 -2.94
CA SER A 282 6.57 -9.13 -3.79
C SER A 282 7.65 -10.07 -3.23
N ALA A 283 7.94 -9.99 -1.93
CA ALA A 283 8.86 -10.91 -1.27
C ALA A 283 8.39 -12.37 -1.36
N THR A 284 7.08 -12.62 -1.18
CA THR A 284 6.48 -13.94 -1.32
C THR A 284 6.63 -14.50 -2.74
N MET A 285 6.44 -13.65 -3.76
CA MET A 285 6.65 -14.02 -5.17
C MET A 285 8.12 -14.38 -5.44
N ILE A 286 9.05 -13.55 -5.01
CA ILE A 286 10.49 -13.73 -5.23
C ILE A 286 10.99 -15.01 -4.53
N ASN A 287 10.61 -15.21 -3.28
CA ASN A 287 11.12 -16.33 -2.47
C ASN A 287 10.39 -17.66 -2.72
N GLY A 288 9.18 -17.64 -3.28
CA GLY A 288 8.40 -18.86 -3.54
C GLY A 288 7.85 -19.54 -2.29
N ARG A 289 7.86 -18.84 -1.16
CA ARG A 289 7.28 -19.26 0.12
C ARG A 289 6.46 -18.12 0.72
N HIS A 290 5.53 -18.46 1.58
CA HIS A 290 4.76 -17.46 2.29
C HIS A 290 5.69 -16.65 3.23
N ILE A 291 5.70 -15.34 3.05
CA ILE A 291 6.43 -14.39 3.90
C ILE A 291 5.42 -13.68 4.80
N THR A 292 5.71 -13.63 6.08
CA THR A 292 4.93 -12.88 7.06
C THR A 292 5.37 -11.40 7.10
N ALA A 293 4.56 -10.53 7.70
CA ALA A 293 4.91 -9.12 7.84
C ALA A 293 6.26 -8.95 8.58
N ASN A 294 6.48 -9.69 9.66
CA ASN A 294 7.71 -9.59 10.45
C ASN A 294 8.97 -10.09 9.70
N GLU A 295 8.82 -10.92 8.68
CA GLU A 295 9.93 -11.45 7.89
C GLU A 295 10.28 -10.56 6.70
N THR A 296 9.35 -9.72 6.22
CA THR A 296 9.45 -8.98 4.94
C THR A 296 10.74 -8.18 4.84
N LEU A 297 11.06 -7.40 5.87
CA LEU A 297 12.25 -6.54 5.90
C LEU A 297 13.56 -7.35 5.78
N GLU A 298 13.69 -8.42 6.57
CA GLU A 298 14.90 -9.24 6.59
C GLU A 298 15.06 -10.06 5.30
N GLU A 299 13.97 -10.53 4.71
CA GLU A 299 13.99 -11.23 3.42
C GLU A 299 14.51 -10.34 2.28
N PHE A 300 14.11 -9.07 2.27
CA PHE A 300 14.66 -8.13 1.29
C PHE A 300 16.12 -7.80 1.56
N LYS A 301 16.52 -7.56 2.83
CA LYS A 301 17.89 -7.17 3.19
C LYS A 301 18.90 -8.29 2.99
N SER A 302 18.54 -9.53 3.31
CA SER A 302 19.45 -10.68 3.23
C SER A 302 19.51 -11.33 1.85
N GLY A 303 18.61 -10.96 0.94
CA GLY A 303 18.50 -11.55 -0.39
C GLY A 303 18.45 -10.50 -1.50
N TYR A 304 17.28 -9.97 -1.78
CA TYR A 304 17.02 -9.11 -2.95
C TYR A 304 17.77 -7.78 -2.94
N PHE A 305 18.05 -7.23 -1.76
CA PHE A 305 18.81 -6.01 -1.52
C PHE A 305 20.03 -6.26 -0.64
N GLU A 306 20.73 -7.38 -0.86
CA GLU A 306 21.92 -7.68 -0.09
C GLU A 306 22.95 -6.54 -0.22
N GLY A 307 23.51 -6.09 0.92
CA GLY A 307 24.35 -4.90 0.99
C GLY A 307 25.70 -5.01 0.26
N THR A 308 26.03 -6.18 -0.31
CA THR A 308 27.21 -6.45 -1.13
C THR A 308 26.99 -6.20 -2.61
N LEU A 309 25.74 -5.93 -3.05
CA LEU A 309 25.42 -5.66 -4.45
C LEU A 309 26.15 -4.40 -4.95
N ASP A 310 26.53 -4.40 -6.22
CA ASP A 310 26.96 -3.18 -6.87
C ASP A 310 25.75 -2.23 -7.10
N ILE A 311 26.04 -0.97 -7.38
CA ILE A 311 24.99 0.05 -7.51
C ILE A 311 24.05 -0.20 -8.70
N GLU A 312 24.55 -0.80 -9.77
CA GLU A 312 23.75 -1.07 -10.98
C GLU A 312 22.73 -2.18 -10.70
N GLU A 313 23.15 -3.23 -10.01
CA GLU A 313 22.28 -4.32 -9.60
C GLU A 313 21.26 -3.87 -8.56
N MET A 314 21.67 -3.07 -7.58
CA MET A 314 20.77 -2.48 -6.60
C MET A 314 19.71 -1.61 -7.29
N ALA A 315 20.11 -0.72 -8.21
CA ALA A 315 19.18 0.13 -8.95
C ALA A 315 18.21 -0.69 -9.82
N LYS A 316 18.68 -1.76 -10.44
CA LYS A 316 17.84 -2.70 -11.19
C LYS A 316 16.80 -3.36 -10.28
N ASN A 317 17.18 -3.78 -9.09
CA ASN A 317 16.28 -4.41 -8.12
C ASN A 317 15.24 -3.43 -7.58
N VAL A 318 15.61 -2.21 -7.22
CA VAL A 318 14.67 -1.16 -6.80
C VAL A 318 13.67 -0.84 -7.91
N LYS A 319 14.15 -0.70 -9.15
CA LYS A 319 13.28 -0.46 -10.33
C LYS A 319 12.31 -1.62 -10.58
N SER A 320 12.77 -2.86 -10.38
CA SER A 320 11.90 -4.05 -10.50
C SER A 320 10.82 -4.08 -9.41
N LEU A 321 11.19 -3.75 -8.17
CA LEU A 321 10.23 -3.63 -7.07
C LEU A 321 9.19 -2.54 -7.35
N ARG A 322 9.62 -1.36 -7.86
CA ARG A 322 8.69 -0.30 -8.28
C ARG A 322 7.68 -0.79 -9.32
N LYS A 323 8.13 -1.58 -10.31
CA LYS A 323 7.23 -2.19 -11.30
C LYS A 323 6.22 -3.14 -10.64
N SER A 324 6.66 -3.94 -9.68
CA SER A 324 5.78 -4.84 -8.92
C SER A 324 4.73 -4.05 -8.15
N VAL A 325 5.12 -2.99 -7.45
CA VAL A 325 4.21 -2.10 -6.72
C VAL A 325 3.20 -1.43 -7.65
N PHE A 326 3.64 -0.93 -8.80
CA PHE A 326 2.73 -0.37 -9.82
C PHE A 326 1.68 -1.39 -10.28
N LYS A 327 2.08 -2.62 -10.59
CA LYS A 327 1.14 -3.68 -10.97
C LYS A 327 0.20 -4.05 -9.82
N LEU A 328 0.71 -4.14 -8.59
CA LEU A 328 -0.09 -4.43 -7.40
C LEU A 328 -1.09 -3.33 -7.10
N SER A 329 -0.76 -2.05 -7.32
CA SER A 329 -1.70 -0.95 -7.12
C SER A 329 -2.91 -1.05 -8.04
N LEU A 330 -2.73 -1.46 -9.31
CA LEU A 330 -3.82 -1.75 -10.24
C LEU A 330 -4.60 -3.01 -9.83
N ILE A 331 -3.89 -4.12 -9.60
CA ILE A 331 -4.49 -5.42 -9.27
C ILE A 331 -5.32 -5.34 -7.98
N SER A 332 -4.85 -4.64 -6.94
CA SER A 332 -5.58 -4.51 -5.67
C SER A 332 -6.92 -3.77 -5.81
N GLU A 333 -7.02 -2.89 -6.80
CA GLU A 333 -8.28 -2.24 -7.17
C GLU A 333 -9.09 -3.04 -8.20
N ALA A 334 -8.64 -4.26 -8.53
CA ALA A 334 -9.19 -5.11 -9.58
C ALA A 334 -9.13 -4.46 -10.97
N GLU A 335 -8.17 -3.58 -11.19
CA GLU A 335 -7.89 -3.00 -12.49
C GLU A 335 -6.97 -3.93 -13.29
N TRP A 336 -7.19 -3.91 -14.61
CA TRP A 336 -6.46 -4.79 -15.53
C TRP A 336 -5.04 -4.25 -15.75
N PRO A 337 -3.96 -5.02 -15.46
CA PRO A 337 -2.58 -4.51 -15.45
C PRO A 337 -1.93 -4.42 -16.84
N TYR A 338 -2.73 -4.35 -17.90
CA TYR A 338 -2.30 -4.20 -19.30
C TYR A 338 -3.08 -3.10 -19.99
N GLU A 339 -2.51 -2.53 -21.06
CA GLU A 339 -3.25 -1.67 -21.96
C GLU A 339 -4.38 -2.49 -22.63
N ARG A 340 -5.61 -2.00 -22.52
CA ARG A 340 -6.78 -2.72 -23.04
C ARG A 340 -6.69 -2.83 -24.55
N SER A 341 -6.53 -4.04 -25.07
CA SER A 341 -6.72 -4.32 -26.47
C SER A 341 -8.20 -4.59 -26.77
N GLU A 342 -8.65 -4.35 -28.02
CA GLU A 342 -10.02 -4.67 -28.45
C GLU A 342 -10.39 -6.17 -28.33
N LYS A 343 -9.38 -7.03 -28.15
CA LYS A 343 -9.55 -8.48 -28.03
C LYS A 343 -10.04 -8.92 -26.63
N TYR A 344 -9.91 -8.06 -25.63
CA TYR A 344 -10.26 -8.41 -24.24
C TYR A 344 -11.41 -7.53 -23.76
N THR A 345 -12.53 -8.18 -23.53
CA THR A 345 -13.76 -7.51 -23.10
C THR A 345 -13.80 -7.30 -21.59
N SER A 346 -14.72 -6.49 -21.10
CA SER A 346 -15.01 -6.32 -19.67
C SER A 346 -15.28 -7.65 -18.95
N PHE A 347 -15.80 -8.65 -19.65
CA PHE A 347 -16.00 -9.99 -19.14
C PHE A 347 -14.70 -10.62 -18.60
N HIS A 348 -13.59 -10.44 -19.30
CA HIS A 348 -12.30 -11.03 -18.88
C HIS A 348 -11.75 -10.38 -17.61
N SER A 349 -11.98 -9.09 -17.40
CA SER A 349 -11.60 -8.40 -16.16
C SER A 349 -12.49 -8.77 -14.96
N THR A 350 -13.69 -9.28 -15.19
CA THR A 350 -14.66 -9.68 -14.14
C THR A 350 -14.10 -10.78 -13.23
N LYS A 351 -13.28 -11.68 -13.75
CA LYS A 351 -12.69 -12.76 -12.93
C LYS A 351 -11.64 -12.24 -11.96
N LEU A 352 -10.88 -11.21 -12.35
CA LEU A 352 -9.98 -10.51 -11.42
C LEU A 352 -10.80 -9.83 -10.31
N GLU A 353 -11.89 -9.14 -10.66
CA GLU A 353 -12.81 -8.56 -9.68
C GLU A 353 -13.37 -9.63 -8.72
N TRP A 354 -13.69 -10.81 -9.22
CA TRP A 354 -14.15 -11.90 -8.37
C TRP A 354 -13.10 -12.26 -7.32
N LEU A 355 -11.84 -12.49 -7.71
CA LEU A 355 -10.78 -12.84 -6.77
C LEU A 355 -10.56 -11.75 -5.72
N ILE A 356 -10.48 -10.50 -6.14
CA ILE A 356 -10.08 -9.39 -5.28
C ILE A 356 -11.26 -8.89 -4.44
N LYS A 357 -12.37 -8.48 -5.09
CA LYS A 357 -13.47 -7.77 -4.42
C LYS A 357 -14.56 -8.68 -3.88
N LYS A 358 -14.90 -9.76 -4.59
CA LYS A 358 -16.01 -10.63 -4.20
C LYS A 358 -15.58 -11.76 -3.27
N LEU A 359 -14.55 -12.51 -3.67
CA LEU A 359 -14.01 -13.64 -2.89
C LEU A 359 -12.99 -13.21 -1.84
N LYS A 360 -12.43 -11.99 -1.97
CA LYS A 360 -11.40 -11.42 -1.08
C LYS A 360 -10.22 -12.38 -0.88
N HIS A 361 -9.76 -13.00 -1.98
CA HIS A 361 -8.77 -14.07 -1.94
C HIS A 361 -7.33 -13.52 -2.00
N THR A 362 -6.91 -12.83 -0.94
CA THR A 362 -5.60 -12.15 -0.86
C THR A 362 -4.39 -13.09 -0.95
N HIS A 363 -4.55 -14.37 -0.60
CA HIS A 363 -3.49 -15.37 -0.76
C HIS A 363 -3.03 -15.52 -2.22
N ALA A 364 -3.89 -15.21 -3.19
CA ALA A 364 -3.56 -15.30 -4.60
C ALA A 364 -2.71 -14.11 -5.10
N MET A 365 -2.56 -13.03 -4.34
CA MET A 365 -1.88 -11.81 -4.79
C MET A 365 -0.46 -12.04 -5.33
N PRO A 366 0.41 -12.85 -4.69
CA PRO A 366 1.73 -13.15 -5.24
C PRO A 366 1.67 -13.85 -6.61
N LEU A 367 0.72 -14.78 -6.79
CA LEU A 367 0.52 -15.48 -8.06
C LEU A 367 -0.03 -14.55 -9.14
N ILE A 368 -0.99 -13.70 -8.81
CA ILE A 368 -1.57 -12.71 -9.73
C ILE A 368 -0.49 -11.72 -10.17
N LEU A 369 0.34 -11.24 -9.22
CA LEU A 369 1.47 -10.37 -9.52
C LEU A 369 2.43 -11.04 -10.50
N ALA A 370 2.90 -12.24 -10.20
CA ALA A 370 3.81 -12.99 -11.08
C ALA A 370 3.19 -13.18 -12.48
N SER A 371 1.92 -13.56 -12.53
CA SER A 371 1.20 -13.76 -13.80
C SER A 371 1.10 -12.49 -14.63
N SER A 372 1.12 -11.30 -14.00
CA SER A 372 1.07 -10.02 -14.71
C SER A 372 2.34 -9.71 -15.54
N TYR A 373 3.40 -10.50 -15.40
CA TYR A 373 4.59 -10.46 -16.25
C TYR A 373 4.49 -11.36 -17.49
N LEU A 374 3.48 -12.22 -17.55
CA LEU A 374 3.15 -13.03 -18.72
C LEU A 374 2.45 -12.16 -19.79
N ASP A 375 2.25 -12.72 -20.99
CA ASP A 375 1.32 -12.11 -21.94
C ASP A 375 -0.11 -12.06 -21.37
N GLU A 376 -0.92 -11.14 -21.90
CA GLU A 376 -2.28 -10.87 -21.42
C GLU A 376 -3.20 -12.12 -21.48
N ARG A 377 -3.02 -12.99 -22.47
CA ARG A 377 -3.81 -14.20 -22.64
C ARG A 377 -3.48 -15.22 -21.57
N LEU A 378 -2.19 -15.42 -21.28
CA LEU A 378 -1.75 -16.32 -20.21
C LEU A 378 -2.17 -15.79 -18.83
N PHE A 379 -2.05 -14.49 -18.61
CA PHE A 379 -2.55 -13.85 -17.38
C PHE A 379 -4.03 -14.15 -17.15
N GLN A 380 -4.86 -13.88 -18.17
CA GLN A 380 -6.30 -14.17 -18.11
C GLN A 380 -6.56 -15.64 -17.77
N PHE A 381 -5.80 -16.54 -18.37
CA PHE A 381 -5.94 -17.97 -18.13
C PHE A 381 -5.60 -18.34 -16.68
N VAL A 382 -4.50 -17.81 -16.14
CA VAL A 382 -4.13 -18.02 -14.73
C VAL A 382 -5.21 -17.50 -13.80
N ILE A 383 -5.77 -16.31 -14.05
CA ILE A 383 -6.87 -15.74 -13.26
C ILE A 383 -8.09 -16.67 -13.28
N ASN A 384 -8.53 -17.09 -14.46
CA ASN A 384 -9.71 -17.97 -14.60
C ASN A 384 -9.53 -19.31 -13.88
N GLU A 385 -8.38 -19.95 -14.05
CA GLU A 385 -8.13 -21.24 -13.41
C GLU A 385 -7.95 -21.09 -11.88
N THR A 386 -7.40 -19.97 -11.42
CA THR A 386 -7.31 -19.68 -9.97
C THR A 386 -8.68 -19.43 -9.36
N VAL A 387 -9.60 -18.74 -10.06
CA VAL A 387 -11.00 -18.60 -9.62
C VAL A 387 -11.66 -19.97 -9.48
N LYS A 388 -11.54 -20.84 -10.51
CA LYS A 388 -12.11 -22.19 -10.46
C LYS A 388 -11.53 -23.02 -9.32
N PHE A 389 -10.20 -22.99 -9.15
CA PHE A 389 -9.55 -23.73 -8.07
C PHE A 389 -10.03 -23.27 -6.70
N PHE A 390 -10.14 -21.96 -6.48
CA PHE A 390 -10.67 -21.42 -5.23
C PHE A 390 -12.13 -21.80 -4.99
N ILE A 391 -12.99 -21.66 -6.00
CA ILE A 391 -14.40 -22.05 -5.90
C ILE A 391 -14.49 -23.55 -5.56
N ARG A 392 -13.79 -24.40 -6.31
CA ARG A 392 -13.79 -25.85 -6.08
C ARG A 392 -13.29 -26.22 -4.69
N TYR A 393 -12.11 -25.67 -4.33
CA TYR A 393 -11.40 -26.09 -3.12
C TYR A 393 -12.04 -25.52 -1.85
N LYS A 394 -12.35 -24.19 -1.88
CA LYS A 394 -12.79 -23.50 -0.67
C LYS A 394 -14.29 -23.28 -0.60
N VAL A 395 -14.90 -22.79 -1.69
CA VAL A 395 -16.33 -22.40 -1.66
C VAL A 395 -17.23 -23.62 -1.62
N ILE A 396 -16.97 -24.62 -2.47
CA ILE A 396 -17.81 -25.82 -2.58
C ILE A 396 -17.38 -26.87 -1.57
N SER A 397 -16.11 -27.29 -1.59
CA SER A 397 -15.64 -28.43 -0.78
C SER A 397 -15.22 -28.06 0.63
N ASN A 398 -15.20 -26.77 0.97
CA ASN A 398 -14.81 -26.21 2.27
C ASN A 398 -13.52 -26.81 2.86
N LEU A 399 -12.54 -27.10 2.00
CA LEU A 399 -11.24 -27.62 2.40
C LEU A 399 -10.39 -26.53 3.08
N HIS A 400 -9.37 -26.94 3.81
CA HIS A 400 -8.56 -26.04 4.62
C HIS A 400 -7.69 -25.09 3.77
N ALA A 401 -7.75 -23.78 4.05
CA ALA A 401 -7.12 -22.73 3.23
C ALA A 401 -5.58 -22.71 3.25
N SER A 402 -4.91 -23.46 4.16
CA SER A 402 -3.44 -23.49 4.26
C SER A 402 -2.73 -23.98 3.00
N VAL A 403 -3.45 -24.64 2.08
CA VAL A 403 -2.90 -25.03 0.79
C VAL A 403 -2.48 -23.82 -0.04
N PHE A 404 -3.23 -22.73 0.02
CA PHE A 404 -2.97 -21.53 -0.77
C PHE A 404 -1.64 -20.85 -0.40
N SER A 405 -1.29 -20.85 0.90
CA SER A 405 -0.01 -20.32 1.38
C SER A 405 1.22 -21.13 0.92
N LYS A 406 1.03 -22.32 0.40
CA LYS A 406 2.10 -23.18 -0.11
C LYS A 406 2.15 -23.20 -1.64
N VAL A 407 0.97 -23.33 -2.26
CA VAL A 407 0.85 -23.55 -3.71
C VAL A 407 1.08 -22.27 -4.49
N TYR A 408 0.46 -21.17 -4.10
CA TYR A 408 0.56 -19.92 -4.85
C TYR A 408 1.95 -19.29 -4.84
N PRO A 409 2.68 -19.24 -3.70
CA PRO A 409 4.05 -18.72 -3.71
C PRO A 409 4.98 -19.53 -4.63
N SER A 410 4.89 -20.85 -4.58
CA SER A 410 5.72 -21.74 -5.43
C SER A 410 5.46 -21.51 -6.92
N LEU A 411 4.19 -21.41 -7.33
CA LEU A 411 3.81 -21.08 -8.70
C LEU A 411 4.25 -19.68 -9.09
N ALA A 412 4.08 -18.70 -8.19
CA ALA A 412 4.48 -17.31 -8.42
C ALA A 412 5.98 -17.22 -8.71
N LYS A 413 6.81 -17.88 -7.92
CA LYS A 413 8.26 -17.92 -8.14
C LYS A 413 8.61 -18.53 -9.50
N SER A 414 8.01 -19.67 -9.85
CA SER A 414 8.31 -20.34 -11.13
C SER A 414 7.93 -19.48 -12.34
N ILE A 415 6.86 -18.70 -12.25
CA ILE A 415 6.47 -17.73 -13.30
C ILE A 415 7.44 -16.56 -13.34
N TYR A 416 7.81 -16.01 -12.17
CA TYR A 416 8.67 -14.83 -12.07
C TYR A 416 10.10 -15.11 -12.57
N GLU A 417 10.65 -16.30 -12.28
CA GLU A 417 11.98 -16.72 -12.72
C GLU A 417 12.06 -17.06 -14.21
N ASP A 418 10.99 -17.59 -14.78
CA ASP A 418 10.97 -18.05 -16.18
C ASP A 418 9.60 -17.81 -16.85
N SER A 419 9.26 -16.53 -17.01
CA SER A 419 7.99 -16.11 -17.61
C SER A 419 7.87 -16.54 -19.07
N ASP A 420 8.96 -16.56 -19.81
CA ASP A 420 8.98 -16.86 -21.25
C ASP A 420 8.65 -18.33 -21.56
N ASN A 421 9.00 -19.24 -20.65
CA ASN A 421 8.74 -20.67 -20.78
C ASN A 421 7.55 -21.16 -19.93
N PHE A 422 6.80 -20.25 -19.31
CA PHE A 422 5.66 -20.64 -18.50
C PHE A 422 4.65 -21.46 -19.29
N ASN A 423 4.29 -22.62 -18.77
CA ASN A 423 3.29 -23.50 -19.36
C ASN A 423 2.12 -23.70 -18.38
N ILE A 424 0.93 -23.42 -18.88
CA ILE A 424 -0.31 -23.60 -18.13
C ILE A 424 -0.53 -25.03 -17.61
N LYS A 425 0.10 -26.01 -18.25
CA LYS A 425 0.07 -27.40 -17.80
C LYS A 425 0.62 -27.53 -16.38
N SER A 426 1.69 -26.81 -16.03
CA SER A 426 2.28 -26.84 -14.69
C SER A 426 1.31 -26.31 -13.62
N LEU A 427 0.53 -25.28 -13.95
CA LEU A 427 -0.54 -24.75 -13.08
C LEU A 427 -1.62 -25.82 -12.84
N HIS A 428 -2.11 -26.45 -13.92
CA HIS A 428 -3.12 -27.49 -13.85
C HIS A 428 -2.66 -28.71 -13.05
N GLU A 429 -1.45 -29.20 -13.31
CA GLU A 429 -0.87 -30.31 -12.57
C GLU A 429 -0.74 -30.01 -11.08
N THR A 430 -0.34 -28.77 -10.75
CA THR A 430 -0.22 -28.34 -9.37
C THR A 430 -1.57 -28.30 -8.67
N TYR A 431 -2.61 -27.71 -9.30
CA TYR A 431 -3.95 -27.66 -8.72
C TYR A 431 -4.55 -29.06 -8.59
N GLN A 432 -4.43 -29.89 -9.61
CA GLN A 432 -4.93 -31.26 -9.58
C GLN A 432 -4.27 -32.10 -8.49
N LYS A 433 -2.96 -31.97 -8.31
CA LYS A 433 -2.22 -32.67 -7.23
C LYS A 433 -2.80 -32.31 -5.84
N GLN A 434 -3.23 -31.08 -5.62
CA GLN A 434 -3.85 -30.70 -4.36
C GLN A 434 -5.24 -31.36 -4.19
N LEU A 435 -6.02 -31.42 -5.27
CA LEU A 435 -7.32 -32.07 -5.25
C LEU A 435 -7.18 -33.58 -5.05
N ASP A 436 -6.30 -34.25 -5.79
CA ASP A 436 -6.03 -35.69 -5.65
C ASP A 436 -5.55 -36.06 -4.23
N SER A 437 -4.85 -35.14 -3.55
CA SER A 437 -4.40 -35.32 -2.16
C SER A 437 -5.50 -35.15 -1.12
N LYS A 438 -6.49 -34.26 -1.35
CA LYS A 438 -7.48 -33.84 -0.35
C LYS A 438 -8.89 -34.35 -0.63
N ASP A 439 -9.21 -34.62 -1.89
CA ASP A 439 -10.51 -35.06 -2.35
C ASP A 439 -10.37 -35.97 -3.59
N PRO A 440 -9.67 -37.14 -3.47
CA PRO A 440 -9.25 -37.96 -4.61
C PRO A 440 -10.43 -38.54 -5.43
N ASN A 441 -11.60 -38.67 -4.83
CA ASN A 441 -12.80 -39.26 -5.43
C ASN A 441 -13.91 -38.20 -5.65
N ASP A 442 -13.59 -36.92 -5.58
CA ASP A 442 -14.56 -35.80 -5.66
C ASP A 442 -15.71 -35.89 -4.64
N LEU A 443 -15.53 -36.61 -3.53
CA LEU A 443 -16.56 -36.77 -2.52
C LEU A 443 -16.91 -35.45 -1.81
N ALA A 444 -15.90 -34.63 -1.48
CA ALA A 444 -16.13 -33.33 -0.88
C ALA A 444 -16.78 -32.36 -1.88
N LEU A 445 -16.47 -32.45 -3.18
CA LEU A 445 -17.18 -31.72 -4.24
C LEU A 445 -18.65 -32.10 -4.28
N GLU A 446 -18.93 -33.39 -4.39
CA GLU A 446 -20.29 -33.92 -4.51
C GLU A 446 -21.13 -33.55 -3.28
N THR A 447 -20.60 -33.82 -2.09
CA THR A 447 -21.26 -33.45 -0.82
C THR A 447 -21.50 -31.94 -0.74
N GLY A 448 -20.50 -31.14 -1.11
CA GLY A 448 -20.60 -29.68 -1.12
C GLY A 448 -21.71 -29.17 -2.06
N ILE A 449 -21.77 -29.70 -3.29
CA ILE A 449 -22.81 -29.33 -4.26
C ILE A 449 -24.20 -29.73 -3.78
N ARG A 450 -24.38 -30.97 -3.33
CA ARG A 450 -25.67 -31.46 -2.84
C ARG A 450 -26.14 -30.76 -1.55
N SER A 451 -25.24 -30.18 -0.79
CA SER A 451 -25.58 -29.39 0.41
C SER A 451 -25.87 -27.92 0.12
N MET A 452 -25.68 -27.46 -1.10
CA MET A 452 -26.00 -26.10 -1.48
C MET A 452 -27.50 -25.91 -1.67
N TYR A 453 -28.07 -24.95 -0.94
CA TYR A 453 -29.48 -24.59 -1.02
C TYR A 453 -29.66 -23.08 -0.91
N TYR A 454 -30.74 -22.59 -1.52
CA TYR A 454 -31.12 -21.19 -1.44
C TYR A 454 -31.58 -20.80 -0.05
N GLN A 455 -31.14 -19.65 0.44
CA GLN A 455 -31.52 -19.09 1.74
C GLN A 455 -32.14 -17.70 1.57
N ARG A 456 -33.42 -17.50 1.91
CA ARG A 456 -34.11 -16.23 1.71
C ARG A 456 -33.43 -15.02 2.34
N LYS A 457 -32.79 -15.18 3.48
CA LYS A 457 -32.04 -14.12 4.20
C LYS A 457 -30.56 -14.48 4.38
N GLY A 458 -30.06 -15.46 3.64
CA GLY A 458 -28.69 -15.94 3.75
C GLY A 458 -27.79 -15.50 2.61
N ASP A 459 -26.55 -15.99 2.64
CA ASP A 459 -25.57 -15.74 1.60
C ASP A 459 -25.71 -16.73 0.44
N ASN A 460 -26.32 -16.29 -0.65
CA ASN A 460 -26.49 -17.08 -1.87
C ASN A 460 -25.37 -16.88 -2.89
N ARG A 461 -24.30 -16.15 -2.55
CA ARG A 461 -23.14 -15.96 -3.45
C ARG A 461 -22.48 -17.28 -3.84
N PRO A 462 -22.30 -18.29 -2.96
CA PRO A 462 -21.76 -19.57 -3.35
C PRO A 462 -22.52 -20.27 -4.49
N LEU A 463 -23.85 -20.23 -4.45
CA LEU A 463 -24.71 -20.76 -5.52
C LEU A 463 -24.49 -20.00 -6.84
N LYS A 464 -24.40 -18.66 -6.79
CA LYS A 464 -24.14 -17.84 -7.98
C LYS A 464 -22.75 -18.14 -8.57
N TYR A 465 -21.70 -18.25 -7.74
CA TYR A 465 -20.36 -18.62 -8.20
C TYR A 465 -20.35 -19.98 -8.90
N LEU A 466 -20.99 -20.97 -8.30
CA LEU A 466 -21.11 -22.29 -8.89
C LEU A 466 -21.84 -22.21 -10.24
N LEU A 467 -23.07 -21.73 -10.24
CA LEU A 467 -23.93 -21.74 -11.43
C LEU A 467 -23.35 -20.92 -12.59
N ILE A 468 -22.82 -19.70 -12.31
CA ILE A 468 -22.17 -18.91 -13.37
C ILE A 468 -20.97 -19.70 -13.95
N THR A 469 -20.10 -20.27 -13.10
CA THR A 469 -18.96 -21.04 -13.56
C THR A 469 -19.36 -22.27 -14.38
N LEU A 470 -20.44 -22.96 -14.01
CA LEU A 470 -20.96 -24.08 -14.79
C LEU A 470 -21.51 -23.60 -16.14
N GLN A 471 -22.29 -22.53 -16.18
CA GLN A 471 -22.86 -22.00 -17.43
C GLN A 471 -21.80 -21.51 -18.41
N GLU A 472 -20.79 -20.84 -17.94
CA GLU A 472 -19.63 -20.42 -18.75
C GLU A 472 -18.94 -21.58 -19.48
N ASN A 473 -19.03 -22.78 -18.93
CA ASN A 473 -18.38 -23.97 -19.46
C ASN A 473 -19.39 -25.02 -19.98
N TRP A 474 -20.68 -24.73 -19.95
CA TRP A 474 -21.75 -25.71 -20.25
C TRP A 474 -21.64 -26.26 -21.66
N ALA A 475 -21.56 -25.41 -22.66
CA ALA A 475 -21.43 -25.79 -24.06
C ALA A 475 -20.17 -26.65 -24.30
N TRP A 476 -19.05 -26.27 -23.69
CA TRP A 476 -17.81 -27.05 -23.79
C TRP A 476 -17.98 -28.48 -23.24
N VAL A 477 -18.69 -28.65 -22.12
CA VAL A 477 -18.95 -29.97 -21.54
C VAL A 477 -19.93 -30.78 -22.39
N THR A 478 -21.01 -30.15 -22.90
CA THR A 478 -22.06 -30.82 -23.69
C THR A 478 -21.58 -31.20 -25.11
N ASP A 479 -20.67 -30.41 -25.68
CA ASP A 479 -20.09 -30.69 -27.00
C ASP A 479 -18.96 -31.73 -26.97
N GLY A 480 -18.72 -32.35 -25.81
CA GLY A 480 -17.75 -33.42 -25.64
C GLY A 480 -16.29 -32.98 -25.74
N TYR A 481 -16.00 -31.72 -25.32
CA TYR A 481 -14.64 -31.13 -25.26
C TYR A 481 -13.97 -30.93 -26.63
N LYS A 482 -14.73 -30.91 -27.70
CA LYS A 482 -14.19 -30.75 -29.08
C LYS A 482 -13.51 -29.42 -29.34
N THR A 483 -13.81 -28.43 -28.50
CA THR A 483 -13.26 -27.08 -28.61
C THR A 483 -12.29 -26.84 -27.46
N GLY A 484 -11.12 -26.27 -27.74
CA GLY A 484 -10.12 -25.96 -26.72
C GLY A 484 -10.63 -25.00 -25.63
N PRO A 485 -9.87 -24.80 -24.56
CA PRO A 485 -10.24 -23.88 -23.48
C PRO A 485 -10.63 -22.46 -23.93
N GLU A 486 -10.10 -22.04 -25.06
CA GLU A 486 -10.24 -20.71 -25.67
C GLU A 486 -11.59 -20.47 -26.31
N SER A 487 -12.32 -21.55 -26.64
CA SER A 487 -13.63 -21.50 -27.27
C SER A 487 -14.78 -21.88 -26.32
N ARG A 488 -14.51 -21.96 -25.02
CA ARG A 488 -15.50 -22.30 -24.00
C ARG A 488 -16.66 -21.30 -23.95
N LEU A 489 -16.38 -20.05 -24.28
CA LEU A 489 -17.37 -19.00 -24.47
C LEU A 489 -17.14 -18.35 -25.82
N LYS A 490 -18.12 -18.41 -26.71
CA LYS A 490 -18.16 -17.53 -27.86
C LYS A 490 -18.50 -16.12 -27.37
N ARG A 491 -17.93 -15.09 -28.04
CA ARG A 491 -18.20 -13.68 -27.68
C ARG A 491 -19.68 -13.32 -27.72
N GLU A 492 -20.44 -14.02 -28.54
CA GLU A 492 -21.89 -13.89 -28.73
C GLU A 492 -22.70 -14.50 -27.58
N ASP A 493 -22.09 -15.41 -26.81
CA ASP A 493 -22.75 -16.08 -25.68
C ASP A 493 -22.62 -15.28 -24.36
N ILE A 494 -21.94 -14.12 -24.38
CA ILE A 494 -21.76 -13.25 -23.20
C ILE A 494 -23.05 -12.47 -22.99
N THR A 495 -23.90 -13.00 -22.15
CA THR A 495 -25.16 -12.37 -21.74
C THR A 495 -24.98 -11.63 -20.41
N THR A 496 -25.94 -10.75 -20.08
CA THR A 496 -25.99 -10.08 -18.77
C THR A 496 -26.06 -11.04 -17.59
N VAL A 497 -26.46 -12.29 -17.83
CA VAL A 497 -26.50 -13.36 -16.81
C VAL A 497 -25.13 -13.73 -16.26
N PHE A 498 -24.06 -13.50 -17.02
CA PHE A 498 -22.70 -13.73 -16.52
C PHE A 498 -22.15 -12.56 -15.71
N ASP A 499 -22.84 -11.41 -15.69
CA ASP A 499 -22.55 -10.34 -14.76
C ASP A 499 -23.11 -10.70 -13.37
N PHE A 500 -22.21 -10.90 -12.41
CA PHE A 500 -22.59 -11.31 -11.05
C PHE A 500 -23.60 -10.37 -10.39
N ASN A 501 -23.56 -9.09 -10.69
CA ASN A 501 -24.44 -8.09 -10.09
C ASN A 501 -25.83 -8.08 -10.75
N ASN A 502 -25.89 -8.34 -12.06
CA ASN A 502 -27.13 -8.31 -12.86
C ASN A 502 -27.81 -9.68 -12.98
N THR A 503 -27.24 -10.71 -12.37
CA THR A 503 -27.81 -12.05 -12.38
C THR A 503 -28.52 -12.37 -11.08
N SER A 504 -29.57 -13.16 -11.16
CA SER A 504 -30.36 -13.67 -10.02
C SER A 504 -30.52 -15.18 -10.07
N LEU A 505 -30.92 -15.75 -8.96
CA LEU A 505 -31.30 -17.15 -8.83
C LEU A 505 -32.81 -17.24 -8.97
N GLU A 506 -33.29 -17.94 -9.99
CA GLU A 506 -34.71 -18.20 -10.25
C GLU A 506 -35.09 -19.60 -9.77
N HIS A 507 -36.21 -19.70 -9.06
CA HIS A 507 -36.83 -20.97 -8.65
C HIS A 507 -37.74 -21.47 -9.75
N LEU A 508 -37.48 -22.64 -10.31
CA LEU A 508 -38.34 -23.23 -11.33
C LEU A 508 -39.71 -23.64 -10.75
N TYR A 509 -39.75 -24.40 -9.66
CA TYR A 509 -40.90 -24.47 -8.79
C TYR A 509 -40.91 -23.26 -7.84
N PRO A 510 -42.02 -22.48 -7.76
CA PRO A 510 -41.98 -21.18 -7.10
C PRO A 510 -41.62 -21.25 -5.62
N TYR A 511 -40.86 -20.26 -5.15
CA TYR A 511 -40.47 -20.15 -3.74
C TYR A 511 -41.66 -20.09 -2.80
N SER A 512 -42.75 -19.39 -3.18
CA SER A 512 -44.00 -19.25 -2.46
C SER A 512 -45.13 -19.74 -3.36
N ALA A 513 -45.30 -21.05 -3.52
CA ALA A 513 -46.40 -21.66 -4.27
C ALA A 513 -47.74 -21.33 -3.61
N LYS A 514 -48.76 -21.10 -4.43
CA LYS A 514 -50.14 -20.98 -3.92
C LYS A 514 -50.63 -22.32 -3.38
N PRO A 515 -51.55 -22.34 -2.43
CA PRO A 515 -52.04 -23.62 -1.87
C PRO A 515 -52.53 -24.63 -2.90
N ASP A 516 -53.13 -24.15 -3.98
CA ASP A 516 -53.65 -25.02 -5.06
C ASP A 516 -52.57 -25.58 -5.98
N ASP A 517 -51.40 -24.92 -6.02
CA ASP A 517 -50.23 -25.27 -6.84
C ASP A 517 -49.14 -25.95 -6.01
N ALA A 518 -49.34 -26.11 -4.71
CA ALA A 518 -48.35 -26.65 -3.80
C ALA A 518 -48.21 -28.17 -3.90
N SER A 519 -46.97 -28.65 -4.11
CA SER A 519 -46.61 -30.07 -4.10
C SER A 519 -45.77 -30.37 -2.87
N GLU A 520 -46.16 -31.31 -2.05
CA GLU A 520 -45.44 -31.70 -0.82
C GLU A 520 -44.00 -32.13 -1.11
N ASP A 521 -43.81 -32.89 -2.18
CA ASP A 521 -42.46 -33.34 -2.61
C ASP A 521 -41.57 -32.18 -3.05
N MET A 522 -42.15 -31.18 -3.73
CA MET A 522 -41.40 -30.01 -4.19
C MET A 522 -41.14 -29.01 -3.06
N GLU A 523 -42.06 -28.85 -2.12
CA GLU A 523 -41.83 -28.00 -0.95
C GLU A 523 -40.61 -28.44 -0.13
N ALA A 524 -40.35 -29.76 -0.06
CA ALA A 524 -39.20 -30.33 0.64
C ALA A 524 -37.88 -29.96 -0.03
N ILE A 525 -37.85 -29.81 -1.36
CA ILE A 525 -36.60 -29.59 -2.15
C ILE A 525 -36.61 -28.27 -2.93
N LYS A 526 -37.59 -27.39 -2.76
CA LYS A 526 -37.71 -26.16 -3.56
C LYS A 526 -36.47 -25.25 -3.52
N ASN A 527 -35.70 -25.33 -2.46
CA ASN A 527 -34.47 -24.53 -2.30
C ASN A 527 -33.21 -25.28 -2.72
N SER A 528 -33.30 -26.53 -3.16
CA SER A 528 -32.16 -27.30 -3.63
C SER A 528 -31.62 -26.78 -4.96
N LEU A 529 -30.36 -27.09 -5.25
CA LEU A 529 -29.68 -26.68 -6.48
C LEU A 529 -30.45 -27.11 -7.74
N GLY A 530 -31.11 -28.28 -7.71
CA GLY A 530 -31.86 -28.79 -8.84
C GLY A 530 -33.13 -27.99 -9.19
N ASN A 531 -33.63 -27.13 -8.30
CA ASN A 531 -34.75 -26.23 -8.57
C ASN A 531 -34.31 -24.80 -8.91
N LEU A 532 -33.00 -24.56 -9.11
CA LEU A 532 -32.45 -23.22 -9.29
C LEU A 532 -31.75 -23.07 -10.63
N VAL A 533 -31.99 -21.95 -11.30
CA VAL A 533 -31.29 -21.53 -12.49
C VAL A 533 -30.87 -20.07 -12.40
N LEU A 534 -29.93 -19.67 -13.24
CA LEU A 534 -29.59 -18.25 -13.38
C LEU A 534 -30.59 -17.58 -14.30
N LEU A 535 -31.00 -16.37 -13.95
CA LEU A 535 -31.81 -15.52 -14.81
C LEU A 535 -31.39 -14.06 -14.60
N ASP A 536 -31.52 -13.21 -15.63
CA ASP A 536 -31.30 -11.78 -15.45
C ASP A 536 -32.36 -11.18 -14.50
N LEU A 537 -32.00 -10.08 -13.85
CA LEU A 537 -32.84 -9.48 -12.82
C LEU A 537 -34.21 -9.04 -13.34
N ASP A 538 -34.28 -8.56 -14.59
CA ASP A 538 -35.55 -8.04 -15.15
C ASP A 538 -36.51 -9.17 -15.50
N ARG A 539 -36.03 -10.24 -16.10
CA ARG A 539 -36.80 -11.45 -16.38
C ARG A 539 -37.23 -12.15 -15.07
N ASN A 540 -36.34 -12.23 -14.09
CA ASN A 540 -36.66 -12.80 -12.80
C ASN A 540 -37.83 -12.05 -12.11
N ARG A 541 -37.78 -10.72 -12.05
CA ARG A 541 -38.84 -9.90 -11.49
C ARG A 541 -40.18 -10.08 -12.19
N SER A 542 -40.19 -10.30 -13.50
CA SER A 542 -41.41 -10.54 -14.27
C SER A 542 -42.01 -11.92 -14.05
N ASN A 543 -41.21 -12.87 -13.55
CA ASN A 543 -41.59 -14.26 -13.30
C ASN A 543 -41.91 -14.58 -11.83
N ASP A 544 -41.79 -13.62 -10.94
CA ASP A 544 -41.93 -13.79 -9.48
C ASP A 544 -43.16 -14.66 -9.08
N ASN A 545 -42.88 -15.77 -8.40
CA ASN A 545 -43.85 -16.74 -7.87
C ASN A 545 -44.90 -17.34 -8.87
N LYS A 546 -44.67 -17.20 -10.18
CA LYS A 546 -45.47 -17.90 -11.19
C LYS A 546 -45.18 -19.40 -11.15
N VAL A 547 -46.18 -20.20 -11.53
CA VAL A 547 -45.98 -21.64 -11.77
C VAL A 547 -45.06 -21.87 -13.00
N PHE A 548 -44.47 -23.03 -13.09
CA PHE A 548 -43.47 -23.33 -14.11
C PHE A 548 -43.98 -23.11 -15.53
N GLU A 549 -45.21 -23.55 -15.82
CA GLU A 549 -45.85 -23.42 -17.11
C GLU A 549 -46.01 -21.98 -17.59
N GLU A 550 -46.23 -21.02 -16.66
CA GLU A 550 -46.36 -19.60 -16.95
C GLU A 550 -45.05 -18.91 -17.21
N LYS A 551 -43.93 -19.47 -16.73
CA LYS A 551 -42.58 -18.86 -16.88
C LYS A 551 -41.65 -19.61 -17.84
N ARG A 552 -42.03 -20.77 -18.33
CA ARG A 552 -41.25 -21.61 -19.21
C ARG A 552 -40.69 -20.85 -20.43
N ASP A 553 -41.52 -20.00 -21.05
CA ASP A 553 -41.14 -19.22 -22.23
C ASP A 553 -40.04 -18.18 -21.95
N ALA A 554 -39.82 -17.82 -20.69
CA ALA A 554 -38.72 -16.92 -20.31
C ALA A 554 -37.32 -17.56 -20.53
N PHE A 555 -37.30 -18.88 -20.69
CA PHE A 555 -36.08 -19.67 -20.89
C PHE A 555 -35.78 -19.95 -22.37
N ASP A 556 -36.72 -19.56 -23.28
CA ASP A 556 -36.49 -19.74 -24.71
C ASP A 556 -35.43 -18.73 -25.23
N ASN A 557 -34.55 -19.20 -26.12
CA ASN A 557 -33.56 -18.40 -26.84
C ASN A 557 -32.68 -17.47 -25.98
N THR A 558 -32.38 -17.88 -24.76
CA THR A 558 -31.56 -17.08 -23.82
C THR A 558 -30.05 -17.16 -24.07
N GLY A 559 -29.59 -18.09 -24.92
CA GLY A 559 -28.17 -18.41 -25.09
C GLY A 559 -27.55 -19.20 -23.92
N ILE A 560 -28.31 -19.52 -22.87
CA ILE A 560 -27.82 -20.25 -21.69
C ILE A 560 -28.14 -21.74 -21.86
N GLY A 561 -27.09 -22.56 -21.88
CA GLY A 561 -27.24 -23.97 -22.24
C GLY A 561 -28.23 -24.77 -21.36
N VAL A 562 -28.28 -24.49 -20.05
CA VAL A 562 -29.21 -25.17 -19.15
C VAL A 562 -30.66 -24.75 -19.37
N HIS A 563 -30.92 -23.54 -19.85
CA HIS A 563 -32.27 -23.04 -20.12
C HIS A 563 -32.98 -23.88 -21.20
N LYS A 564 -32.21 -24.43 -22.15
CA LYS A 564 -32.79 -25.33 -23.13
C LYS A 564 -33.35 -26.60 -22.50
N LEU A 565 -32.67 -27.19 -21.52
CA LEU A 565 -33.21 -28.34 -20.78
C LEU A 565 -34.48 -28.00 -20.03
N VAL A 566 -34.54 -26.80 -19.45
CA VAL A 566 -35.73 -26.28 -18.72
C VAL A 566 -36.88 -26.01 -19.69
N PHE A 567 -36.59 -25.38 -20.82
CA PHE A 567 -37.61 -25.06 -21.85
C PHE A 567 -38.21 -26.33 -22.49
N ASP A 568 -37.38 -27.34 -22.69
CA ASP A 568 -37.81 -28.63 -23.28
C ASP A 568 -38.66 -29.48 -22.30
N SER A 569 -38.75 -29.11 -21.03
CA SER A 569 -39.59 -29.80 -20.02
C SER A 569 -41.03 -29.34 -20.13
N GLU A 570 -41.98 -30.28 -20.03
CA GLU A 570 -43.41 -29.98 -20.07
C GLU A 570 -43.94 -29.49 -18.72
N ASN A 571 -43.40 -30.03 -17.62
CA ASN A 571 -43.73 -29.68 -16.25
C ASN A 571 -42.46 -29.65 -15.39
N TRP A 572 -42.55 -29.19 -14.15
CA TRP A 572 -41.42 -29.16 -13.22
C TRP A 572 -41.79 -29.79 -11.87
N GLY A 573 -41.25 -30.96 -11.64
CA GLY A 573 -41.47 -31.76 -10.44
C GLY A 573 -40.15 -32.27 -9.84
N ASN A 574 -40.28 -33.21 -8.91
CA ASN A 574 -39.15 -33.78 -8.16
C ASN A 574 -38.15 -34.54 -9.08
N GLU A 575 -38.68 -35.21 -10.12
CA GLU A 575 -37.83 -35.95 -11.07
C GLU A 575 -36.97 -34.99 -11.93
N GLU A 576 -37.57 -33.93 -12.45
CA GLU A 576 -36.88 -32.91 -13.23
C GLU A 576 -35.86 -32.17 -12.39
N ALA A 577 -36.18 -31.82 -11.15
CA ALA A 577 -35.25 -31.18 -10.22
C ALA A 577 -34.05 -32.08 -9.91
N LYS A 578 -34.27 -33.34 -9.62
CA LYS A 578 -33.18 -34.32 -9.42
C LYS A 578 -32.34 -34.51 -10.68
N PHE A 579 -32.98 -34.57 -11.84
CA PHE A 579 -32.29 -34.68 -13.12
C PHE A 579 -31.37 -33.47 -13.35
N LEU A 580 -31.85 -32.26 -13.10
CA LEU A 580 -31.05 -31.03 -13.25
C LEU A 580 -29.88 -31.01 -12.25
N GLU A 581 -30.09 -31.41 -11.01
CA GLU A 581 -29.02 -31.48 -10.00
C GLU A 581 -27.91 -32.45 -10.44
N GLU A 582 -28.28 -33.64 -10.96
CA GLU A 582 -27.30 -34.58 -11.51
C GLU A 582 -26.53 -34.04 -12.73
N LYS A 583 -27.20 -33.25 -13.58
CA LYS A 583 -26.55 -32.57 -14.70
C LYS A 583 -25.57 -31.51 -14.21
N TYR A 584 -25.93 -30.72 -13.21
CA TYR A 584 -25.00 -29.76 -12.59
C TYR A 584 -23.81 -30.47 -11.95
N LEU A 585 -24.04 -31.56 -11.23
CA LEU A 585 -22.96 -32.33 -10.62
C LEU A 585 -22.01 -32.94 -11.67
N ALA A 586 -22.57 -33.55 -12.72
CA ALA A 586 -21.77 -34.07 -13.81
C ALA A 586 -20.95 -32.99 -14.52
N CYS A 587 -21.56 -31.83 -14.76
CA CYS A 587 -20.85 -30.68 -15.32
C CYS A 587 -19.73 -30.19 -14.38
N ALA A 588 -20.01 -30.07 -13.08
CA ALA A 588 -19.04 -29.61 -12.08
C ALA A 588 -17.82 -30.54 -11.98
N LYS A 589 -18.02 -31.84 -11.97
CA LYS A 589 -16.93 -32.84 -11.98
C LYS A 589 -15.98 -32.66 -13.19
N ARG A 590 -16.48 -32.13 -14.30
CA ARG A 590 -15.67 -31.83 -15.50
C ARG A 590 -15.03 -30.45 -15.45
N VAL A 591 -15.79 -29.43 -15.10
CA VAL A 591 -15.33 -28.02 -15.07
C VAL A 591 -14.25 -27.80 -14.03
N PHE A 592 -14.36 -28.46 -12.88
CA PHE A 592 -13.42 -28.35 -11.76
C PHE A 592 -12.33 -29.45 -11.73
N CYS A 593 -12.22 -30.25 -12.79
CA CYS A 593 -11.11 -31.17 -13.00
C CYS A 593 -9.99 -30.47 -13.77
N PHE A 594 -8.79 -30.44 -13.21
CA PHE A 594 -7.61 -29.86 -13.84
C PHE A 594 -6.76 -30.94 -14.57
N LYS A 595 -7.19 -32.18 -14.57
CA LYS A 595 -6.58 -33.21 -15.44
C LYS A 595 -6.82 -32.80 -16.89
N ARG A 596 -5.75 -32.73 -17.66
CA ARG A 596 -5.87 -32.51 -19.10
C ARG A 596 -6.66 -33.67 -19.70
N ILE A 597 -7.80 -33.40 -20.27
CA ILE A 597 -8.42 -34.30 -21.23
C ILE A 597 -7.65 -34.06 -22.54
N LEU A 598 -6.72 -34.94 -22.83
CA LEU A 598 -5.98 -35.00 -24.09
C LEU A 598 -6.89 -35.41 -25.22
#